data_f87051c7e42df41b2d67efaeec34aecb
#
_entry.id   f87051c7e42df41b2d67efaeec34aecb
#
_cell.length_a   1.000
_cell.length_b   1.000
_cell.length_c   1.000
_cell.angle_alpha   90.00
_cell.angle_beta   90.00
_cell.angle_gamma   90.00
#
_symmetry.space_group_name_H-M   'P 1'
#
loop_
_entity.id
_entity.type
_entity.pdbx_description
1 polymer ?
#
loop_
_entity_poly.entity_id
_entity_poly.type
_entity_poly.pdbx_seq_one_letter_code
_entity_poly.pdbx_strand_id
1 'polypeptide(L)'
;MKRTIRPVHVAVLALFVSACATPPPASVNYPAPVPQPPVAVTPPTAPIPAPAPVAPPAPAVDVGASERALAAAAESYDRGEFASATRQLTSMVNDGSLDPAQLLRALKVLAFSQCSTNALTACRQTFERALKADPNFELATAERGHPIWGAQFTRARRAVLGK
;
A
#
# COMPACT_ATOMS: atom_id res chain seq x y z
N MET A 1 -21.42 54.35 -1.63
CA MET A 1 -20.03 54.04 -1.25
C MET A 1 -19.41 53.21 -2.36
N LYS A 2 -18.53 53.81 -3.17
CA LYS A 2 -17.88 53.14 -4.33
C LYS A 2 -16.65 52.40 -3.85
N ARG A 3 -16.61 51.03 -3.98
CA ARG A 3 -15.41 50.23 -3.71
C ARG A 3 -14.55 50.14 -4.97
N THR A 4 -13.36 50.74 -4.90
CA THR A 4 -12.33 50.73 -5.92
C THR A 4 -11.62 49.37 -5.90
N ILE A 5 -11.72 48.61 -6.99
CA ILE A 5 -11.00 47.34 -7.20
C ILE A 5 -9.62 47.71 -7.75
N ARG A 6 -8.55 47.33 -7.01
CA ARG A 6 -7.17 47.49 -7.46
C ARG A 6 -6.78 46.26 -8.30
N PRO A 7 -6.15 46.43 -9.48
CA PRO A 7 -5.67 45.32 -10.25
C PRO A 7 -4.39 44.76 -9.62
N VAL A 8 -4.40 43.43 -9.31
CA VAL A 8 -3.23 42.68 -8.90
C VAL A 8 -2.46 42.27 -10.14
N HIS A 9 -1.22 42.74 -10.25
CA HIS A 9 -0.29 42.37 -11.33
C HIS A 9 0.14 40.94 -11.11
N VAL A 10 -0.23 40.06 -12.03
CA VAL A 10 0.26 38.68 -12.09
C VAL A 10 1.59 38.70 -12.83
N ALA A 11 2.69 38.54 -12.07
CA ALA A 11 4.00 38.33 -12.64
C ALA A 11 4.10 36.88 -13.15
N VAL A 12 4.18 36.69 -14.45
CA VAL A 12 4.43 35.40 -15.10
C VAL A 12 5.92 35.09 -14.97
N LEU A 13 6.26 34.14 -14.08
CA LEU A 13 7.62 33.64 -13.95
C LEU A 13 7.81 32.50 -14.97
N ALA A 14 8.55 32.75 -16.03
CA ALA A 14 8.94 31.78 -17.04
C ALA A 14 10.01 30.84 -16.42
N LEU A 15 9.66 29.60 -16.15
CA LEU A 15 10.60 28.54 -15.75
C LEU A 15 11.21 27.90 -17.00
N PHE A 16 12.51 28.09 -17.20
CA PHE A 16 13.31 27.38 -18.19
C PHE A 16 13.43 25.91 -17.80
N VAL A 17 12.84 25.04 -18.61
CA VAL A 17 13.05 23.59 -18.51
C VAL A 17 14.38 23.29 -19.22
N SER A 18 15.43 23.04 -18.41
CA SER A 18 16.72 22.53 -18.91
C SER A 18 16.58 21.03 -19.15
N ALA A 19 16.54 20.63 -20.42
CA ALA A 19 16.52 19.23 -20.82
C ALA A 19 17.92 18.63 -20.62
N CYS A 20 18.11 17.82 -19.59
CA CYS A 20 19.28 16.95 -19.45
C CYS A 20 19.13 15.78 -20.42
N ALA A 21 19.84 15.83 -21.56
CA ALA A 21 20.00 14.71 -22.47
C ALA A 21 20.87 13.64 -21.80
N THR A 22 20.28 12.48 -21.49
CA THR A 22 21.01 11.30 -21.03
C THR A 22 21.65 10.63 -22.25
N PRO A 23 22.99 10.39 -22.28
CA PRO A 23 23.62 9.65 -23.36
C PRO A 23 23.19 8.17 -23.34
N PRO A 24 23.07 7.51 -24.53
CA PRO A 24 22.71 6.10 -24.58
C PRO A 24 23.82 5.21 -23.96
N PRO A 25 23.48 4.09 -23.35
CA PRO A 25 24.46 3.17 -22.80
C PRO A 25 25.33 2.57 -23.91
N ALA A 26 26.64 2.59 -23.69
CA ALA A 26 27.62 1.99 -24.59
C ALA A 26 27.35 0.49 -24.76
N SER A 27 27.28 0.04 -26.00
CA SER A 27 27.15 -1.38 -26.37
C SER A 27 28.38 -2.13 -25.89
N VAL A 28 28.20 -2.98 -24.87
CA VAL A 28 29.25 -3.89 -24.41
C VAL A 28 29.28 -5.06 -25.39
N ASN A 29 30.37 -5.11 -26.19
CA ASN A 29 30.61 -6.18 -27.15
C ASN A 29 31.09 -7.41 -26.35
N TYR A 30 30.20 -8.39 -26.10
CA TYR A 30 30.57 -9.67 -25.52
C TYR A 30 31.24 -10.53 -26.60
N PRO A 31 32.48 -11.06 -26.38
CA PRO A 31 33.06 -12.04 -27.28
C PRO A 31 32.22 -13.32 -27.28
N ALA A 32 32.05 -13.90 -28.46
CA ALA A 32 31.31 -15.15 -28.65
C ALA A 32 31.89 -16.30 -27.82
N PRO A 33 31.04 -17.17 -27.23
CA PRO A 33 31.53 -18.31 -26.46
C PRO A 33 32.26 -19.30 -27.35
N VAL A 34 33.47 -19.63 -26.93
CA VAL A 34 34.32 -20.65 -27.57
C VAL A 34 33.65 -22.03 -27.39
N PRO A 35 33.54 -22.86 -28.45
CA PRO A 35 33.00 -24.23 -28.30
C PRO A 35 33.91 -25.07 -27.37
N GLN A 36 33.36 -25.52 -26.27
CA GLN A 36 34.01 -26.49 -25.37
C GLN A 36 33.86 -27.91 -25.96
N PRO A 37 34.93 -28.72 -25.92
CA PRO A 37 34.82 -30.11 -26.32
C PRO A 37 33.91 -30.89 -25.35
N PRO A 38 33.23 -31.96 -25.81
CA PRO A 38 32.31 -32.74 -24.99
C PRO A 38 33.08 -33.46 -23.86
N VAL A 39 32.82 -33.01 -22.63
CA VAL A 39 33.25 -33.74 -21.42
C VAL A 39 32.35 -34.97 -21.23
N ALA A 40 32.91 -36.14 -21.23
CA ALA A 40 32.23 -37.39 -20.88
C ALA A 40 31.70 -37.28 -19.45
N VAL A 41 30.39 -37.19 -19.32
CA VAL A 41 29.70 -37.10 -18.02
C VAL A 41 29.52 -38.53 -17.51
N THR A 42 30.35 -38.92 -16.55
CA THR A 42 30.07 -40.07 -15.67
C THR A 42 28.83 -39.68 -14.83
N PRO A 43 27.77 -40.50 -14.76
CA PRO A 43 26.60 -40.16 -13.96
C PRO A 43 27.00 -40.12 -12.48
N PRO A 44 26.83 -38.97 -11.79
CA PRO A 44 27.04 -38.95 -10.35
C PRO A 44 25.87 -39.67 -9.67
N THR A 45 26.24 -40.62 -8.80
CA THR A 45 25.34 -41.21 -7.81
C THR A 45 24.71 -40.05 -7.02
N ALA A 46 23.38 -39.89 -7.15
CA ALA A 46 22.66 -38.83 -6.48
C ALA A 46 22.85 -38.96 -4.96
N PRO A 47 23.32 -37.90 -4.26
CA PRO A 47 23.31 -37.88 -2.81
C PRO A 47 21.86 -37.88 -2.34
N ILE A 48 21.54 -38.71 -1.34
CA ILE A 48 20.26 -38.68 -0.61
C ILE A 48 20.08 -37.26 -0.13
N PRO A 49 18.93 -36.58 -0.42
CA PRO A 49 18.68 -35.24 0.06
C PRO A 49 18.71 -35.22 1.60
N ALA A 50 19.61 -34.43 2.16
CA ALA A 50 19.59 -34.15 3.58
C ALA A 50 18.21 -33.54 3.93
N PRO A 51 17.60 -33.91 5.08
CA PRO A 51 16.36 -33.32 5.49
C PRO A 51 16.53 -31.79 5.51
N ALA A 52 15.65 -31.08 4.82
CA ALA A 52 15.65 -29.61 4.77
C ALA A 52 15.63 -29.06 6.20
N PRO A 53 16.40 -28.00 6.51
CA PRO A 53 16.30 -27.34 7.81
C PRO A 53 14.86 -26.95 8.04
N VAL A 54 14.28 -27.45 9.15
CA VAL A 54 12.95 -27.03 9.60
C VAL A 54 13.04 -25.53 9.85
N ALA A 55 12.33 -24.73 9.06
CA ALA A 55 12.27 -23.30 9.27
C ALA A 55 11.80 -23.01 10.71
N PRO A 56 12.41 -22.04 11.41
CA PRO A 56 11.94 -21.66 12.74
C PRO A 56 10.43 -21.38 12.68
N PRO A 57 9.63 -21.81 13.69
CA PRO A 57 8.23 -21.48 13.72
C PRO A 57 8.07 -19.96 13.64
N ALA A 58 7.20 -19.50 12.73
CA ALA A 58 6.86 -18.09 12.64
C ALA A 58 6.43 -17.59 14.03
N PRO A 59 6.84 -16.38 14.45
CA PRO A 59 6.49 -15.84 15.76
C PRO A 59 4.98 -15.91 15.93
N ALA A 60 4.51 -16.56 17.01
CA ALA A 60 3.10 -16.66 17.33
C ALA A 60 2.56 -15.23 17.47
N VAL A 61 1.56 -14.88 16.64
CA VAL A 61 0.89 -13.58 16.71
C VAL A 61 0.16 -13.49 18.04
N ASP A 62 0.57 -12.58 18.93
CA ASP A 62 -0.18 -12.29 20.16
C ASP A 62 -1.48 -11.55 19.79
N VAL A 63 -2.53 -12.34 19.54
CA VAL A 63 -3.86 -11.81 19.17
C VAL A 63 -4.39 -10.79 20.18
N GLY A 64 -4.08 -10.96 21.45
CA GLY A 64 -4.48 -10.02 22.50
C GLY A 64 -3.73 -8.69 22.42
N ALA A 65 -2.44 -8.70 22.09
CA ALA A 65 -1.66 -7.47 21.90
C ALA A 65 -2.11 -6.72 20.65
N SER A 66 -2.33 -7.43 19.54
CA SER A 66 -2.83 -6.83 18.29
C SER A 66 -4.22 -6.21 18.49
N GLU A 67 -5.12 -6.86 19.21
CA GLU A 67 -6.46 -6.33 19.50
C GLU A 67 -6.40 -5.04 20.35
N ARG A 68 -5.56 -5.01 21.39
CA ARG A 68 -5.37 -3.79 22.21
C ARG A 68 -4.79 -2.64 21.38
N ALA A 69 -3.82 -2.90 20.52
CA ALA A 69 -3.23 -1.90 19.65
C ALA A 69 -4.25 -1.36 18.61
N LEU A 70 -5.08 -2.25 18.06
CA LEU A 70 -6.15 -1.88 17.14
C LEU A 70 -7.22 -1.02 17.83
N ALA A 71 -7.61 -1.38 19.06
CA ALA A 71 -8.54 -0.59 19.86
C ALA A 71 -7.99 0.82 20.15
N ALA A 72 -6.72 0.93 20.55
CA ALA A 72 -6.06 2.23 20.80
C ALA A 72 -6.00 3.12 19.54
N ALA A 73 -5.76 2.50 18.38
CA ALA A 73 -5.77 3.23 17.10
C ALA A 73 -7.18 3.69 16.72
N ALA A 74 -8.21 2.88 16.98
CA ALA A 74 -9.61 3.25 16.77
C ALA A 74 -10.03 4.39 17.72
N GLU A 75 -9.63 4.35 18.98
CA GLU A 75 -9.84 5.47 19.91
C GLU A 75 -9.18 6.76 19.44
N SER A 76 -7.96 6.69 18.87
CA SER A 76 -7.32 7.86 18.27
C SER A 76 -8.15 8.45 17.13
N TYR A 77 -8.76 7.59 16.29
CA TYR A 77 -9.67 8.01 15.26
C TYR A 77 -10.93 8.68 15.85
N ASP A 78 -11.55 8.10 16.86
CA ASP A 78 -12.77 8.61 17.51
C ASP A 78 -12.54 9.97 18.18
N ARG A 79 -11.32 10.23 18.67
CA ARG A 79 -10.92 11.55 19.19
C ARG A 79 -10.58 12.57 18.09
N GLY A 80 -10.66 12.19 16.81
CA GLY A 80 -10.28 13.04 15.69
C GLY A 80 -8.76 13.15 15.45
N GLU A 81 -7.95 12.33 16.11
CA GLU A 81 -6.49 12.28 15.95
C GLU A 81 -6.10 11.47 14.71
N PHE A 82 -6.68 11.80 13.55
CA PHE A 82 -6.60 11.00 12.33
C PHE A 82 -5.16 10.72 11.86
N ALA A 83 -4.24 11.69 12.04
CA ALA A 83 -2.84 11.49 11.69
C ALA A 83 -2.17 10.44 12.59
N SER A 84 -2.51 10.40 13.88
CA SER A 84 -2.02 9.39 14.83
C SER A 84 -2.58 8.02 14.49
N ALA A 85 -3.90 7.91 14.31
CA ALA A 85 -4.57 6.68 13.88
C ALA A 85 -3.98 6.13 12.57
N THR A 86 -3.75 7.01 11.58
CA THR A 86 -3.13 6.63 10.31
C THR A 86 -1.76 6.00 10.51
N ARG A 87 -0.87 6.60 11.32
CA ARG A 87 0.47 6.05 11.57
C ARG A 87 0.42 4.68 12.25
N GLN A 88 -0.38 4.56 13.33
CA GLN A 88 -0.52 3.31 14.09
C GLN A 88 -1.06 2.19 13.20
N LEU A 89 -2.16 2.44 12.49
CA LEU A 89 -2.78 1.45 11.62
C LEU A 89 -1.90 1.08 10.42
N THR A 90 -1.17 2.04 9.85
CA THR A 90 -0.24 1.76 8.74
C THR A 90 0.87 0.80 9.18
N SER A 91 1.43 0.99 10.39
CA SER A 91 2.40 0.03 10.95
C SER A 91 1.79 -1.36 11.05
N MET A 92 0.64 -1.47 11.73
CA MET A 92 -0.02 -2.75 11.99
C MET A 92 -0.42 -3.53 10.72
N VAL A 93 -0.91 -2.84 9.67
CA VAL A 93 -1.29 -3.51 8.42
C VAL A 93 -0.08 -3.90 7.55
N ASN A 94 1.11 -3.40 7.85
CA ASN A 94 2.33 -3.67 7.09
C ASN A 94 3.26 -4.68 7.78
N ASP A 95 3.20 -4.82 9.11
CA ASP A 95 4.01 -5.77 9.86
C ASP A 95 3.47 -7.21 9.83
N GLY A 96 2.23 -7.40 9.34
CA GLY A 96 1.61 -8.71 9.22
C GLY A 96 1.18 -9.34 10.55
N SER A 97 1.09 -8.54 11.62
CA SER A 97 0.72 -9.00 12.97
C SER A 97 -0.79 -9.23 13.18
N LEU A 98 -1.61 -8.88 12.18
CA LEU A 98 -3.07 -8.94 12.27
C LEU A 98 -3.62 -10.23 11.65
N ASP A 99 -4.58 -10.85 12.32
CA ASP A 99 -5.41 -11.87 11.71
C ASP A 99 -6.31 -11.28 10.59
N PRO A 100 -6.95 -12.10 9.75
CA PRO A 100 -7.75 -11.59 8.63
C PRO A 100 -8.89 -10.66 9.04
N ALA A 101 -9.57 -10.91 10.18
CA ALA A 101 -10.66 -10.07 10.65
C ALA A 101 -10.14 -8.74 11.21
N GLN A 102 -9.06 -8.79 11.97
CA GLN A 102 -8.35 -7.61 12.48
C GLN A 102 -7.81 -6.75 11.33
N LEU A 103 -7.25 -7.38 10.28
CA LEU A 103 -6.75 -6.68 9.10
C LEU A 103 -7.86 -5.88 8.41
N LEU A 104 -9.04 -6.46 8.19
CA LEU A 104 -10.16 -5.75 7.57
C LEU A 104 -10.65 -4.59 8.43
N ARG A 105 -10.71 -4.76 9.76
CA ARG A 105 -11.05 -3.68 10.70
C ARG A 105 -10.02 -2.56 10.66
N ALA A 106 -8.74 -2.90 10.69
CA ALA A 106 -7.64 -1.95 10.61
C ALA A 106 -7.67 -1.16 9.29
N LEU A 107 -7.82 -1.84 8.15
CA LEU A 107 -7.92 -1.21 6.84
C LEU A 107 -9.14 -0.28 6.74
N LYS A 108 -10.28 -0.63 7.34
CA LYS A 108 -11.45 0.24 7.36
C LYS A 108 -11.17 1.55 8.10
N VAL A 109 -10.68 1.47 9.34
CA VAL A 109 -10.38 2.66 10.15
C VAL A 109 -9.24 3.49 9.53
N LEU A 110 -8.24 2.84 8.94
CA LEU A 110 -7.16 3.51 8.21
C LEU A 110 -7.70 4.31 7.02
N ALA A 111 -8.57 3.71 6.20
CA ALA A 111 -9.19 4.39 5.08
C ALA A 111 -10.01 5.60 5.56
N PHE A 112 -10.80 5.46 6.62
CA PHE A 112 -11.56 6.56 7.19
C PHE A 112 -10.67 7.70 7.68
N SER A 113 -9.58 7.38 8.40
CA SER A 113 -8.59 8.36 8.88
C SER A 113 -7.94 9.12 7.72
N GLN A 114 -7.55 8.42 6.66
CA GLN A 114 -6.98 9.02 5.45
C GLN A 114 -7.99 9.91 4.72
N CYS A 115 -9.24 9.48 4.60
CA CYS A 115 -10.30 10.29 4.02
C CYS A 115 -10.59 11.55 4.85
N SER A 116 -10.57 11.46 6.18
CA SER A 116 -10.79 12.59 7.10
C SER A 116 -9.68 13.65 7.02
N THR A 117 -8.48 13.26 6.62
CA THR A 117 -7.35 14.17 6.36
C THR A 117 -7.24 14.60 4.90
N ASN A 118 -8.26 14.36 4.08
CA ASN A 118 -8.31 14.66 2.64
C ASN A 118 -7.26 13.89 1.81
N ALA A 119 -6.68 12.83 2.34
CA ALA A 119 -5.76 11.95 1.61
C ALA A 119 -6.56 10.94 0.74
N LEU A 120 -7.38 11.43 -0.19
CA LEU A 120 -8.41 10.67 -0.90
C LEU A 120 -7.85 9.52 -1.74
N THR A 121 -6.66 9.70 -2.32
CA THR A 121 -5.99 8.65 -3.10
C THR A 121 -5.56 7.49 -2.20
N ALA A 122 -4.94 7.78 -1.06
CA ALA A 122 -4.55 6.78 -0.08
C ALA A 122 -5.77 6.06 0.51
N CYS A 123 -6.82 6.80 0.87
CA CYS A 123 -8.09 6.27 1.34
C CYS A 123 -8.67 5.24 0.34
N ARG A 124 -8.75 5.58 -0.95
CA ARG A 124 -9.22 4.66 -1.98
C ARG A 124 -8.33 3.43 -2.10
N GLN A 125 -7.01 3.60 -2.15
CA GLN A 125 -6.06 2.47 -2.23
C GLN A 125 -6.17 1.54 -1.01
N THR A 126 -6.44 2.08 0.17
CA THR A 126 -6.65 1.29 1.38
C THR A 126 -7.95 0.48 1.29
N PHE A 127 -9.03 1.03 0.74
CA PHE A 127 -10.24 0.26 0.44
C PHE A 127 -10.01 -0.80 -0.65
N GLU A 128 -9.23 -0.49 -1.69
CA GLU A 128 -8.85 -1.49 -2.70
C GLU A 128 -8.07 -2.66 -2.06
N ARG A 129 -7.20 -2.37 -1.09
CA ARG A 129 -6.48 -3.39 -0.32
C ARG A 129 -7.44 -4.25 0.51
N ALA A 130 -8.43 -3.65 1.17
CA ALA A 130 -9.45 -4.38 1.92
C ALA A 130 -10.26 -5.31 1.01
N LEU A 131 -10.71 -4.83 -0.15
CA LEU A 131 -11.46 -5.62 -1.13
C LEU A 131 -10.65 -6.72 -1.82
N LYS A 132 -9.32 -6.56 -1.91
CA LYS A 132 -8.42 -7.63 -2.36
C LYS A 132 -8.22 -8.70 -1.29
N ALA A 133 -8.23 -8.32 -0.01
CA ALA A 133 -8.15 -9.26 1.11
C ALA A 133 -9.47 -10.03 1.29
N ASP A 134 -10.61 -9.36 1.14
CA ASP A 134 -11.94 -9.95 1.14
C ASP A 134 -12.84 -9.26 0.11
N PRO A 135 -13.13 -9.92 -1.02
CA PRO A 135 -14.04 -9.38 -2.05
C PRO A 135 -15.48 -9.12 -1.57
N ASN A 136 -15.89 -9.70 -0.43
CA ASN A 136 -17.19 -9.49 0.19
C ASN A 136 -17.16 -8.38 1.25
N PHE A 137 -16.03 -7.71 1.44
CA PHE A 137 -15.92 -6.61 2.39
C PHE A 137 -16.91 -5.50 2.06
N GLU A 138 -17.74 -5.12 3.05
CA GLU A 138 -18.77 -4.10 2.93
C GLU A 138 -18.67 -3.08 4.06
N LEU A 139 -19.00 -1.85 3.76
CA LEU A 139 -19.25 -0.82 4.76
C LEU A 139 -20.67 -0.97 5.34
N ALA A 140 -20.84 -0.64 6.61
CA ALA A 140 -22.17 -0.52 7.21
C ALA A 140 -23.04 0.49 6.44
N THR A 141 -24.36 0.36 6.51
CA THR A 141 -25.29 1.21 5.75
C THR A 141 -25.04 2.70 6.01
N ALA A 142 -24.83 3.09 7.26
CA ALA A 142 -24.53 4.47 7.63
C ALA A 142 -23.17 4.96 7.07
N GLU A 143 -22.16 4.06 7.03
CA GLU A 143 -20.83 4.38 6.52
C GLU A 143 -20.85 4.56 4.99
N ARG A 144 -21.62 3.74 4.26
CA ARG A 144 -21.75 3.83 2.79
C ARG A 144 -22.34 5.16 2.32
N GLY A 145 -23.25 5.72 3.09
CA GLY A 145 -23.87 7.02 2.80
C GLY A 145 -22.97 8.23 3.02
N HIS A 146 -21.80 8.06 3.61
CA HIS A 146 -20.92 9.19 3.91
C HIS A 146 -20.34 9.81 2.62
N PRO A 147 -20.42 11.16 2.46
CA PRO A 147 -20.09 11.83 1.20
C PRO A 147 -18.61 11.65 0.76
N ILE A 148 -17.70 11.51 1.71
CA ILE A 148 -16.27 11.38 1.41
C ILE A 148 -15.88 9.90 1.23
N TRP A 149 -15.87 9.11 2.31
CA TRP A 149 -15.36 7.73 2.21
C TRP A 149 -16.29 6.77 1.49
N GLY A 150 -17.61 6.98 1.53
CA GLY A 150 -18.55 6.19 0.74
C GLY A 150 -18.29 6.32 -0.77
N ALA A 151 -17.99 7.53 -1.25
CA ALA A 151 -17.60 7.76 -2.64
C ALA A 151 -16.27 7.08 -3.00
N GLN A 152 -15.27 7.11 -2.08
CA GLN A 152 -13.99 6.43 -2.31
C GLN A 152 -14.12 4.91 -2.29
N PHE A 153 -14.94 4.36 -1.38
CA PHE A 153 -15.25 2.94 -1.34
C PHE A 153 -15.91 2.46 -2.63
N THR A 154 -16.91 3.19 -3.16
CA THR A 154 -17.55 2.87 -4.44
C THR A 154 -16.56 2.85 -5.60
N ARG A 155 -15.62 3.80 -5.63
CA ARG A 155 -14.54 3.82 -6.65
C ARG A 155 -13.59 2.62 -6.49
N ALA A 156 -13.23 2.28 -5.26
CA ALA A 156 -12.39 1.12 -4.98
C ALA A 156 -13.06 -0.19 -5.42
N ARG A 157 -14.36 -0.38 -5.12
CA ARG A 157 -15.13 -1.55 -5.58
C ARG A 157 -15.13 -1.68 -7.10
N ARG A 158 -15.36 -0.58 -7.80
CA ARG A 158 -15.32 -0.57 -9.26
C ARG A 158 -13.95 -0.95 -9.80
N ALA A 159 -12.88 -0.47 -9.20
CA ALA A 159 -11.52 -0.76 -9.61
C ALA A 159 -11.12 -2.22 -9.38
N VAL A 160 -11.56 -2.82 -8.26
CA VAL A 160 -11.15 -4.19 -7.87
C VAL A 160 -12.11 -5.25 -8.40
N LEU A 161 -13.43 -5.00 -8.34
CA LEU A 161 -14.46 -6.00 -8.62
C LEU A 161 -15.19 -5.77 -9.95
N GLY A 162 -14.95 -4.65 -10.64
CA GLY A 162 -15.63 -4.31 -11.89
C GLY A 162 -17.13 -3.96 -11.72
N LYS A 163 -17.54 -3.62 -10.50
CA LYS A 163 -18.97 -3.40 -10.13
C LYS A 163 -19.23 -1.98 -9.64
#